data_120186a4ec329183e1da00cc234f1e60
#
_entry.id   120186a4ec329183e1da00cc234f1e60
#
_cell.length_a   1.000
_cell.length_b   1.000
_cell.length_c   1.000
_cell.angle_alpha   90.00
_cell.angle_beta   90.00
_cell.angle_gamma   90.00
#
_symmetry.space_group_name_H-M   'P 1'
#
loop_
_entity.id
_entity.type
_entity.pdbx_description
1 polymer ?
#
loop_
_entity_poly.entity_id
_entity_poly.type
_entity_poly.pdbx_seq_one_letter_code
_entity_poly.pdbx_strand_id
1 'polypeptide(L)'
;MSRPESPAAKKIAVFADVQNLYYTVRQAYGCHLNYAALWADIARGGSIVEAYAYAIDRGDPRQQQFQQILRNLGFTVKLKPYIQRADGSAKGDWDVGITIDVLDAAPWVDEVVLLSGDGDFDLLLEKVIRAHGVVATAYGVPGLTANALIRAASRYVPIEGGLLLKG
;
A
#
# COMPACT_ATOMS: atom_id res chain seq x y z
N MET A 1 8.70 -40.59 12.68
CA MET A 1 7.63 -39.64 12.40
C MET A 1 8.14 -38.23 12.59
N SER A 2 7.97 -37.43 11.59
CA SER A 2 8.31 -36.02 11.75
C SER A 2 7.33 -35.37 12.71
N ARG A 3 7.80 -34.47 13.54
CA ARG A 3 6.93 -33.63 14.34
C ARG A 3 6.04 -32.81 13.42
N PRO A 4 4.84 -32.44 13.87
CA PRO A 4 4.03 -31.50 13.08
C PRO A 4 4.86 -30.22 12.88
N GLU A 5 5.04 -29.82 11.64
CA GLU A 5 5.68 -28.55 11.36
C GLU A 5 4.79 -27.43 11.82
N SER A 6 5.39 -26.39 12.39
CA SER A 6 4.66 -25.15 12.65
C SER A 6 4.11 -24.66 11.32
N PRO A 7 2.87 -24.16 11.27
CA PRO A 7 2.37 -23.59 10.04
C PRO A 7 3.37 -22.55 9.50
N ALA A 8 3.64 -22.63 8.22
CA ALA A 8 4.47 -21.62 7.60
C ALA A 8 3.87 -20.23 7.87
N ALA A 9 4.73 -19.24 8.10
CA ALA A 9 4.26 -17.89 8.29
C ALA A 9 3.41 -17.47 7.09
N LYS A 10 2.30 -16.77 7.36
CA LYS A 10 1.43 -16.22 6.34
C LYS A 10 2.26 -15.32 5.42
N LYS A 11 2.11 -15.49 4.11
CA LYS A 11 2.82 -14.69 3.11
C LYS A 11 2.01 -13.46 2.77
N ILE A 12 2.63 -12.31 2.87
CA ILE A 12 1.98 -11.00 2.68
C ILE A 12 2.67 -10.25 1.55
N ALA A 13 1.88 -9.68 0.65
CA ALA A 13 2.35 -8.74 -0.37
C ALA A 13 1.76 -7.36 -0.07
N VAL A 14 2.59 -6.32 -0.09
CA VAL A 14 2.22 -4.96 0.28
C VAL A 14 2.36 -4.02 -0.92
N PHE A 15 1.35 -3.18 -1.12
CA PHE A 15 1.27 -2.26 -2.25
C PHE A 15 0.92 -0.87 -1.74
N ALA A 16 1.90 0.05 -1.75
CA ALA A 16 1.76 1.39 -1.19
C ALA A 16 1.57 2.43 -2.28
N ASP A 17 0.37 2.99 -2.34
CA ASP A 17 0.02 4.14 -3.20
C ASP A 17 0.53 5.41 -2.51
N VAL A 18 1.80 5.73 -2.71
CA VAL A 18 2.51 6.77 -1.96
C VAL A 18 1.84 8.13 -2.09
N GLN A 19 1.38 8.47 -3.29
CA GLN A 19 0.76 9.77 -3.53
C GLN A 19 -0.57 9.90 -2.78
N ASN A 20 -1.42 8.88 -2.83
CA ASN A 20 -2.68 8.89 -2.10
C ASN A 20 -2.43 9.01 -0.59
N LEU A 21 -1.49 8.22 -0.07
CA LEU A 21 -1.14 8.25 1.35
C LEU A 21 -0.61 9.63 1.77
N TYR A 22 0.26 10.21 0.98
CA TYR A 22 0.81 11.54 1.26
C TYR A 22 -0.29 12.58 1.40
N TYR A 23 -1.19 12.65 0.42
CA TYR A 23 -2.24 13.67 0.42
C TYR A 23 -3.27 13.44 1.51
N THR A 24 -3.70 12.20 1.72
CA THR A 24 -4.75 11.91 2.71
C THR A 24 -4.26 12.10 4.15
N VAL A 25 -3.05 11.65 4.45
CA VAL A 25 -2.46 11.84 5.79
C VAL A 25 -2.24 13.31 6.07
N ARG A 26 -1.72 14.04 5.10
CA ARG A 26 -1.48 15.48 5.26
C ARG A 26 -2.79 16.25 5.42
N GLN A 27 -3.80 15.91 4.64
CA GLN A 27 -5.12 16.57 4.72
C GLN A 27 -5.80 16.34 6.06
N ALA A 28 -5.76 15.11 6.57
CA ALA A 28 -6.46 14.75 7.79
C ALA A 28 -5.71 15.15 9.05
N TYR A 29 -4.38 15.06 9.04
CA TYR A 29 -3.58 15.15 10.26
C TYR A 29 -2.49 16.23 10.22
N GLY A 30 -2.17 16.78 9.06
CA GLY A 30 -1.10 17.77 8.92
C GLY A 30 0.29 17.24 9.20
N CYS A 31 0.50 15.93 9.10
CA CYS A 31 1.79 15.29 9.36
C CYS A 31 2.09 14.25 8.27
N HIS A 32 3.08 13.42 8.50
CA HIS A 32 3.48 12.36 7.57
C HIS A 32 3.19 10.98 8.13
N LEU A 33 3.08 10.00 7.24
CA LEU A 33 2.92 8.60 7.60
C LEU A 33 4.25 8.05 8.12
N ASN A 34 4.19 7.28 9.19
CA ASN A 34 5.35 6.55 9.70
C ASN A 34 5.42 5.18 9.03
N TYR A 35 6.17 5.09 7.94
CA TYR A 35 6.26 3.85 7.16
C TYR A 35 6.91 2.71 7.94
N ALA A 36 7.84 3.01 8.84
CA ALA A 36 8.46 1.98 9.67
C ALA A 36 7.44 1.36 10.64
N ALA A 37 6.60 2.19 11.26
CA ALA A 37 5.53 1.70 12.13
C ALA A 37 4.48 0.92 11.35
N LEU A 38 4.16 1.37 10.15
CA LEU A 38 3.22 0.69 9.28
C LEU A 38 3.74 -0.67 8.85
N TRP A 39 5.01 -0.74 8.45
CA TRP A 39 5.66 -2.01 8.11
C TRP A 39 5.61 -2.99 9.29
N ALA A 40 5.95 -2.51 10.49
CA ALA A 40 5.94 -3.34 11.70
C ALA A 40 4.52 -3.83 12.02
N ASP A 41 3.51 -2.99 11.82
CA ASP A 41 2.11 -3.37 12.05
C ASP A 41 1.68 -4.48 11.09
N ILE A 42 2.01 -4.35 9.81
CA ILE A 42 1.71 -5.37 8.80
C ILE A 42 2.46 -6.66 9.08
N ALA A 43 3.74 -6.57 9.44
CA ALA A 43 4.60 -7.74 9.69
C ALA A 43 4.18 -8.56 10.91
N ARG A 44 3.35 -8.01 11.78
CA ARG A 44 2.78 -8.78 12.89
C ARG A 44 1.85 -9.89 12.43
N GLY A 45 1.29 -9.75 11.22
CA GLY A 45 0.37 -10.71 10.66
C GLY A 45 1.03 -11.86 9.89
N GLY A 46 2.33 -11.75 9.60
CA GLY A 46 3.02 -12.78 8.81
C GLY A 46 4.33 -12.27 8.23
N SER A 47 4.78 -12.93 7.17
CA SER A 47 6.03 -12.59 6.49
C SER A 47 5.73 -11.74 5.25
N ILE A 48 6.30 -10.55 5.19
CA ILE A 48 6.19 -9.70 3.99
C ILE A 48 7.17 -10.23 2.96
N VAL A 49 6.65 -10.88 1.92
CA VAL A 49 7.49 -11.52 0.88
C VAL A 49 7.66 -10.62 -0.34
N GLU A 50 6.74 -9.69 -0.56
CA GLU A 50 6.81 -8.68 -1.61
C GLU A 50 6.27 -7.38 -1.06
N ALA A 51 6.93 -6.28 -1.40
CA ALA A 51 6.47 -4.95 -1.01
C ALA A 51 6.86 -3.93 -2.06
N TYR A 52 5.90 -3.18 -2.54
CA TYR A 52 6.09 -2.18 -3.59
C TYR A 52 5.57 -0.83 -3.12
N ALA A 53 6.32 0.21 -3.39
CA ALA A 53 5.90 1.59 -3.17
C ALA A 53 5.93 2.33 -4.51
N TYR A 54 4.81 2.94 -4.86
CA TYR A 54 4.59 3.55 -6.17
C TYR A 54 4.61 5.07 -6.02
N ALA A 55 5.55 5.72 -6.66
CA ALA A 55 5.77 7.15 -6.51
C ALA A 55 6.04 7.83 -7.85
N ILE A 56 6.00 9.15 -7.82
CA ILE A 56 6.31 10.00 -8.98
C ILE A 56 7.69 10.60 -8.76
N ASP A 57 8.55 10.48 -9.75
CA ASP A 57 9.90 11.05 -9.69
C ASP A 57 9.86 12.52 -10.11
N ARG A 58 10.10 13.40 -9.15
CA ARG A 58 10.15 14.85 -9.38
C ARG A 58 11.58 15.40 -9.37
N GLY A 59 12.60 14.53 -9.19
CA GLY A 59 13.99 14.93 -9.14
C GLY A 59 14.39 15.71 -7.88
N ASP A 60 13.54 15.74 -6.86
CA ASP A 60 13.77 16.46 -5.62
C ASP A 60 14.67 15.63 -4.69
N PRO A 61 15.76 16.22 -4.13
CA PRO A 61 16.62 15.50 -3.17
C PRO A 61 15.89 14.97 -1.95
N ARG A 62 14.88 15.69 -1.44
CA ARG A 62 14.07 15.21 -0.31
C ARG A 62 13.28 13.96 -0.66
N GLN A 63 12.77 13.91 -1.88
CA GLN A 63 12.06 12.75 -2.39
C GLN A 63 12.99 11.55 -2.52
N GLN A 64 14.22 11.76 -3.00
CA GLN A 64 15.22 10.70 -3.10
C GLN A 64 15.57 10.13 -1.73
N GLN A 65 15.70 10.99 -0.72
CA GLN A 65 15.95 10.58 0.66
C GLN A 65 14.80 9.75 1.21
N PHE A 66 13.57 10.17 0.97
CA PHE A 66 12.38 9.43 1.34
C PHE A 66 12.32 8.06 0.65
N GLN A 67 12.63 8.01 -0.63
CA GLN A 67 12.69 6.74 -1.37
C GLN A 67 13.72 5.78 -0.78
N GLN A 68 14.85 6.31 -0.31
CA GLN A 68 15.88 5.49 0.32
C GLN A 68 15.38 4.91 1.65
N ILE A 69 14.61 5.68 2.41
CA ILE A 69 13.97 5.17 3.64
C ILE A 69 13.06 3.99 3.31
N LEU A 70 12.26 4.11 2.26
CA LEU A 70 11.38 3.02 1.83
C LEU A 70 12.17 1.78 1.41
N ARG A 71 13.24 1.95 0.66
CA ARG A 71 14.09 0.82 0.24
C ARG A 71 14.74 0.14 1.45
N ASN A 72 15.18 0.92 2.43
CA ASN A 72 15.80 0.37 3.62
C ASN A 72 14.83 -0.45 4.46
N LEU A 73 13.54 -0.15 4.40
CA LEU A 73 12.49 -0.94 5.07
C LEU A 73 12.22 -2.27 4.35
N GLY A 74 12.46 -2.32 3.06
CA GLY A 74 12.19 -3.52 2.26
C GLY A 74 11.28 -3.29 1.06
N PHE A 75 10.85 -2.05 0.82
CA PHE A 75 10.04 -1.76 -0.37
C PHE A 75 10.89 -1.71 -1.64
N THR A 76 10.35 -2.28 -2.71
CA THR A 76 10.81 -1.96 -4.06
C THR A 76 10.08 -0.70 -4.50
N VAL A 77 10.83 0.36 -4.75
CA VAL A 77 10.24 1.64 -5.14
C VAL A 77 10.12 1.69 -6.66
N LYS A 78 8.89 1.88 -7.13
CA LYS A 78 8.60 2.04 -8.56
C LYS A 78 8.28 3.49 -8.83
N LEU A 79 8.95 4.05 -9.84
CA LEU A 79 8.86 5.48 -10.15
C LEU A 79 8.32 5.70 -11.56
N LYS A 80 7.46 6.73 -11.69
CA LYS A 80 7.08 7.31 -12.97
C LYS A 80 7.64 8.73 -13.04
N PRO A 81 8.07 9.18 -14.23
CA PRO A 81 8.45 10.56 -14.38
C PRO A 81 7.26 11.48 -14.14
N TYR A 82 7.53 12.66 -13.56
CA TYR A 82 6.51 13.69 -13.43
C TYR A 82 6.23 14.29 -14.82
N ILE A 83 4.98 14.21 -15.24
CA ILE A 83 4.55 14.76 -16.53
C ILE A 83 3.42 15.75 -16.26
N GLN A 84 3.64 17.02 -16.60
CA GLN A 84 2.63 18.05 -16.56
C GLN A 84 2.01 18.16 -17.95
N ARG A 85 0.69 18.01 -18.04
CA ARG A 85 -0.02 18.15 -19.31
C ARG A 85 -0.20 19.61 -19.69
N ALA A 86 -0.45 19.85 -20.98
CA ALA A 86 -0.65 21.19 -21.51
C ALA A 86 -1.82 21.94 -20.87
N ASP A 87 -2.81 21.22 -20.35
CA ASP A 87 -3.97 21.79 -19.65
C ASP A 87 -3.72 22.10 -18.17
N GLY A 88 -2.48 21.93 -17.70
CA GLY A 88 -2.08 22.16 -16.32
C GLY A 88 -2.28 20.96 -15.39
N SER A 89 -2.90 19.89 -15.86
CA SER A 89 -3.05 18.67 -15.05
C SER A 89 -1.77 17.86 -15.03
N ALA A 90 -1.54 17.11 -13.96
CA ALA A 90 -0.42 16.19 -13.86
C ALA A 90 -0.91 14.77 -14.11
N LYS A 91 -0.17 14.01 -14.93
CA LYS A 91 -0.40 12.59 -15.07
C LYS A 91 0.47 11.87 -14.05
N GLY A 92 -0.14 11.20 -13.07
CA GLY A 92 0.66 10.68 -11.99
C GLY A 92 0.05 9.61 -11.12
N ASP A 93 -1.07 8.98 -11.53
CA ASP A 93 -1.53 7.86 -10.74
C ASP A 93 -0.89 6.56 -11.20
N TRP A 94 -0.83 5.61 -10.27
CA TRP A 94 -0.31 4.28 -10.48
C TRP A 94 -1.40 3.20 -10.50
N ASP A 95 -2.67 3.60 -10.68
CA ASP A 95 -3.82 2.69 -10.51
C ASP A 95 -3.69 1.43 -11.35
N VAL A 96 -3.33 1.58 -12.62
CA VAL A 96 -3.15 0.43 -13.52
C VAL A 96 -1.94 -0.40 -13.11
N GLY A 97 -0.82 0.24 -12.79
CA GLY A 97 0.39 -0.46 -12.37
C GLY A 97 0.18 -1.25 -11.07
N ILE A 98 -0.47 -0.64 -10.09
CA ILE A 98 -0.81 -1.32 -8.84
C ILE A 98 -1.73 -2.51 -9.11
N THR A 99 -2.74 -2.31 -9.94
CA THR A 99 -3.69 -3.37 -10.31
C THR A 99 -2.98 -4.57 -10.93
N ILE A 100 -2.09 -4.32 -11.87
CA ILE A 100 -1.32 -5.39 -12.52
C ILE A 100 -0.48 -6.15 -11.50
N ASP A 101 0.25 -5.43 -10.64
CA ASP A 101 1.15 -6.05 -9.68
C ASP A 101 0.38 -6.83 -8.61
N VAL A 102 -0.77 -6.33 -8.16
CA VAL A 102 -1.62 -7.06 -7.21
C VAL A 102 -2.15 -8.35 -7.84
N LEU A 103 -2.61 -8.30 -9.08
CA LEU A 103 -3.10 -9.49 -9.78
C LEU A 103 -1.99 -10.53 -9.97
N ASP A 104 -0.77 -10.09 -10.23
CA ASP A 104 0.39 -10.98 -10.38
C ASP A 104 0.78 -11.64 -9.06
N ALA A 105 0.69 -10.92 -7.95
CA ALA A 105 1.10 -11.43 -6.64
C ALA A 105 0.06 -12.33 -6.00
N ALA A 106 -1.22 -12.05 -6.21
CA ALA A 106 -2.32 -12.70 -5.48
C ALA A 106 -2.29 -14.23 -5.49
N PRO A 107 -1.91 -14.92 -6.60
CA PRO A 107 -1.84 -16.38 -6.59
C PRO A 107 -0.78 -16.97 -5.67
N TRP A 108 0.19 -16.16 -5.24
CA TRP A 108 1.39 -16.63 -4.54
C TRP A 108 1.46 -16.22 -3.08
N VAL A 109 0.47 -15.47 -2.59
CA VAL A 109 0.46 -14.96 -1.21
C VAL A 109 -0.85 -15.32 -0.52
N ASP A 110 -0.87 -15.19 0.79
CA ASP A 110 -2.06 -15.43 1.60
C ASP A 110 -2.83 -14.14 1.86
N GLU A 111 -2.13 -13.03 1.86
CA GLU A 111 -2.73 -11.72 2.12
C GLU A 111 -2.15 -10.67 1.17
N VAL A 112 -3.03 -9.84 0.63
CA VAL A 112 -2.70 -8.64 -0.12
C VAL A 112 -3.02 -7.45 0.78
N VAL A 113 -2.05 -6.57 1.00
CA VAL A 113 -2.24 -5.34 1.78
C VAL A 113 -2.12 -4.16 0.84
N LEU A 114 -3.22 -3.44 0.69
CA LEU A 114 -3.27 -2.22 -0.12
C LEU A 114 -3.24 -1.01 0.80
N LEU A 115 -2.27 -0.14 0.60
CA LEU A 115 -2.11 1.10 1.35
C LEU A 115 -2.61 2.25 0.49
N SER A 116 -3.92 2.46 0.49
CA SER A 116 -4.59 3.51 -0.30
C SER A 116 -6.05 3.62 0.16
N GLY A 117 -6.60 4.81 0.04
CA GLY A 117 -8.04 5.05 0.25
C GLY A 117 -8.84 5.17 -1.04
N ASP A 118 -8.21 4.93 -2.19
CA ASP A 118 -8.82 5.15 -3.50
C ASP A 118 -9.87 4.07 -3.80
N GLY A 119 -11.11 4.51 -3.99
CA GLY A 119 -12.24 3.61 -4.26
C GLY A 119 -12.14 2.88 -5.59
N ASP A 120 -11.31 3.35 -6.51
CA ASP A 120 -11.14 2.70 -7.82
C ASP A 120 -10.55 1.29 -7.69
N PHE A 121 -9.96 0.95 -6.53
CA PHE A 121 -9.43 -0.39 -6.27
C PHE A 121 -10.46 -1.38 -5.73
N ASP A 122 -11.72 -0.99 -5.58
CA ASP A 122 -12.76 -1.87 -5.02
C ASP A 122 -12.92 -3.17 -5.83
N LEU A 123 -13.02 -3.07 -7.14
CA LEU A 123 -13.17 -4.24 -8.02
C LEU A 123 -11.93 -5.13 -7.98
N LEU A 124 -10.75 -4.54 -7.83
CA LEU A 124 -9.50 -5.29 -7.71
C LEU A 124 -9.52 -6.17 -6.46
N LEU A 125 -9.89 -5.62 -5.31
CA LEU A 125 -9.94 -6.39 -4.07
C LEU A 125 -10.99 -7.49 -4.14
N GLU A 126 -12.17 -7.20 -4.68
CA GLU A 126 -13.20 -8.22 -4.90
C GLU A 126 -12.69 -9.36 -5.78
N LYS A 127 -11.97 -9.02 -6.85
CA LYS A 127 -11.44 -9.99 -7.80
C LYS A 127 -10.44 -10.95 -7.14
N VAL A 128 -9.46 -10.43 -6.42
CA VAL A 128 -8.40 -11.29 -5.84
C VAL A 128 -8.95 -12.15 -4.70
N ILE A 129 -9.91 -11.64 -3.92
CA ILE A 129 -10.59 -12.43 -2.90
C ILE A 129 -11.33 -13.60 -3.54
N ARG A 130 -12.12 -13.32 -4.57
CA ARG A 130 -12.94 -14.33 -5.23
C ARG A 130 -12.10 -15.35 -6.00
N ALA A 131 -11.08 -14.88 -6.72
CA ALA A 131 -10.29 -15.74 -7.61
C ALA A 131 -9.26 -16.57 -6.86
N HIS A 132 -8.71 -16.06 -5.76
CA HIS A 132 -7.57 -16.68 -5.09
C HIS A 132 -7.80 -16.93 -3.60
N GLY A 133 -8.92 -16.49 -3.04
CA GLY A 133 -9.21 -16.69 -1.63
C GLY A 133 -8.26 -15.96 -0.69
N VAL A 134 -7.56 -14.94 -1.17
CA VAL A 134 -6.64 -14.15 -0.34
C VAL A 134 -7.43 -13.27 0.62
N VAL A 135 -6.81 -12.94 1.75
CA VAL A 135 -7.28 -11.85 2.60
C VAL A 135 -6.80 -10.54 1.95
N ALA A 136 -7.72 -9.62 1.69
CA ALA A 136 -7.37 -8.32 1.14
C ALA A 136 -7.59 -7.27 2.24
N THR A 137 -6.50 -6.72 2.75
CA THR A 137 -6.51 -5.71 3.81
C THR A 137 -6.23 -4.34 3.20
N ALA A 138 -7.07 -3.36 3.52
CA ALA A 138 -6.86 -1.98 3.09
C ALA A 138 -6.52 -1.12 4.30
N TYR A 139 -5.43 -0.36 4.20
CA TYR A 139 -5.07 0.69 5.16
C TYR A 139 -5.40 2.03 4.51
N GLY A 140 -6.19 2.84 5.18
CA GLY A 140 -6.55 4.15 4.67
C GLY A 140 -6.88 5.13 5.78
N VAL A 141 -6.88 6.41 5.45
CA VAL A 141 -7.18 7.47 6.42
C VAL A 141 -8.69 7.53 6.67
N PRO A 142 -9.13 7.47 7.92
CA PRO A 142 -10.56 7.59 8.23
C PRO A 142 -11.15 8.88 7.66
N GLY A 143 -12.33 8.77 7.05
CA GLY A 143 -12.99 9.87 6.40
C GLY A 143 -12.49 10.22 4.99
N LEU A 144 -11.32 9.69 4.61
CA LEU A 144 -10.72 9.89 3.28
C LEU A 144 -10.50 8.57 2.55
N THR A 145 -11.08 7.49 3.06
CA THR A 145 -11.11 6.18 2.41
C THR A 145 -12.51 5.95 1.85
N ALA A 146 -12.60 5.61 0.57
CA ALA A 146 -13.89 5.38 -0.08
C ALA A 146 -14.63 4.23 0.57
N ASN A 147 -15.93 4.40 0.83
CA ASN A 147 -16.76 3.34 1.42
C ASN A 147 -16.79 2.08 0.57
N ALA A 148 -16.76 2.22 -0.76
CA ALA A 148 -16.74 1.08 -1.66
C ALA A 148 -15.49 0.21 -1.44
N LEU A 149 -14.35 0.84 -1.17
CA LEU A 149 -13.10 0.14 -0.89
C LEU A 149 -13.18 -0.60 0.46
N ILE A 150 -13.70 0.07 1.48
CA ILE A 150 -13.86 -0.53 2.81
C ILE A 150 -14.76 -1.77 2.73
N ARG A 151 -15.84 -1.68 1.98
CA ARG A 151 -16.78 -2.80 1.82
C ARG A 151 -16.19 -3.96 1.01
N ALA A 152 -15.33 -3.65 0.05
CA ALA A 152 -14.70 -4.67 -0.81
C ALA A 152 -13.58 -5.41 -0.09
N ALA A 153 -12.90 -4.76 0.86
CA ALA A 153 -11.78 -5.34 1.59
C ALA A 153 -12.25 -6.40 2.58
N SER A 154 -11.43 -7.43 2.78
CA SER A 154 -11.66 -8.41 3.86
C SER A 154 -11.54 -7.73 5.22
N ARG A 155 -10.62 -6.76 5.32
CA ARG A 155 -10.34 -6.02 6.55
C ARG A 155 -9.91 -4.60 6.20
N TYR A 156 -10.40 -3.64 6.97
CA TYR A 156 -9.98 -2.25 6.87
C TYR A 156 -9.25 -1.85 8.15
N VAL A 157 -8.08 -1.25 8.02
CA VAL A 157 -7.29 -0.74 9.14
C VAL A 157 -7.16 0.78 8.99
N PRO A 158 -7.68 1.56 9.94
CA PRO A 158 -7.55 3.01 9.88
C PRO A 158 -6.11 3.44 10.15
N ILE A 159 -5.62 4.39 9.35
CA ILE A 159 -4.31 5.00 9.57
C ILE A 159 -4.50 6.13 10.58
N GLU A 160 -3.98 5.92 11.79
CA GLU A 160 -4.11 6.88 12.89
C GLU A 160 -3.08 6.57 13.97
N GLY A 161 -2.98 7.45 14.96
CA GLY A 161 -2.18 7.20 16.16
C GLY A 161 -0.70 6.95 15.89
N GLY A 162 -0.24 5.77 16.32
CA GLY A 162 1.17 5.37 16.19
C GLY A 162 1.67 5.18 14.76
N LEU A 163 0.77 5.13 13.78
CA LEU A 163 1.15 5.05 12.37
C LEU A 163 1.52 6.42 11.79
N LEU A 164 1.45 7.48 12.58
CA LEU A 164 1.75 8.84 12.15
C LEU A 164 3.05 9.35 12.75
N LEU A 165 3.81 10.09 11.93
CA LEU A 165 4.98 10.83 12.41
C LEU A 165 4.51 12.19 12.89
N LYS A 166 4.49 12.36 14.20
CA LYS A 166 4.21 13.66 14.83
C LYS A 166 5.56 14.28 15.17
N GLY A 167 5.90 15.29 14.45
CA GLY A 167 7.16 15.96 14.72
C GLY A 167 7.01 17.40 14.99
#